data_4e7b47dbe6f06b3555a58a45c8bcff55
#
_entry.id   4e7b47dbe6f06b3555a58a45c8bcff55
#
_cell.length_a   1.000
_cell.length_b   1.000
_cell.length_c   1.000
_cell.angle_alpha   90.00
_cell.angle_beta   90.00
_cell.angle_gamma   90.00
#
_symmetry.space_group_name_H-M   'P 1'
#
loop_
_entity.id
_entity.type
_entity.pdbx_description
1 polymer ?
#
loop_
_entity_poly.entity_id
_entity_poly.type
_entity_poly.pdbx_seq_one_letter_code
_entity_poly.pdbx_strand_id
1 'polypeptide(L)'
;MHIWLEFKRSHFALIGFAILLLFCAIAILAPLLSPYDPNVQNTNAILLPPAWEGNGSISHIFGTDSLGRDVFSRTLYGSRATFGSSVFLVIIALTIGVALGTLAGMNKGIKSSVLNHLLDSLMAVPTLLIAIIIVAILGTGLWNSMWAIVLALIPQFVHQIYAVVQKTRALALQAFVLDPII
;
A
#
# COMPACT_ATOMS: atom_id res chain seq x y z
N MET A 1 13.66 -5.47 -21.78
CA MET A 1 12.67 -5.39 -22.89
C MET A 1 11.61 -6.50 -22.84
N HIS A 2 11.91 -7.71 -22.31
CA HIS A 2 10.96 -8.83 -22.19
C HIS A 2 9.77 -8.56 -21.26
N ILE A 3 9.98 -7.98 -20.08
CA ILE A 3 8.93 -7.76 -19.06
C ILE A 3 7.78 -6.90 -19.60
N TRP A 4 8.08 -5.86 -20.38
CA TRP A 4 7.07 -4.99 -20.98
C TRP A 4 6.21 -5.69 -22.05
N LEU A 5 6.80 -6.60 -22.79
CA LEU A 5 6.08 -7.41 -23.79
C LEU A 5 5.18 -8.45 -23.12
N GLU A 6 5.64 -9.08 -22.05
CA GLU A 6 4.85 -10.02 -21.26
C GLU A 6 3.68 -9.31 -20.56
N PHE A 7 3.93 -8.12 -19.99
CA PHE A 7 2.89 -7.29 -19.38
C PHE A 7 1.77 -6.97 -20.39
N LYS A 8 2.12 -6.54 -21.60
CA LYS A 8 1.13 -6.23 -22.67
C LYS A 8 0.36 -7.46 -23.17
N ARG A 9 0.89 -8.65 -23.01
CA ARG A 9 0.23 -9.91 -23.40
C ARG A 9 -0.75 -10.43 -22.35
N SER A 10 -0.63 -9.97 -21.11
CA SER A 10 -1.50 -10.39 -20.01
C SER A 10 -2.69 -9.47 -19.88
N HIS A 11 -3.88 -9.94 -20.27
CA HIS A 11 -5.14 -9.18 -20.11
C HIS A 11 -5.42 -8.83 -18.65
N PHE A 12 -5.11 -9.74 -17.71
CA PHE A 12 -5.28 -9.48 -16.27
C PHE A 12 -4.36 -8.37 -15.77
N ALA A 13 -3.11 -8.33 -16.25
CA ALA A 13 -2.16 -7.28 -15.90
C ALA A 13 -2.63 -5.90 -16.43
N LEU A 14 -3.15 -5.86 -17.65
CA LEU A 14 -3.69 -4.64 -18.25
C LEU A 14 -4.93 -4.14 -17.51
N ILE A 15 -5.86 -5.03 -17.15
CA ILE A 15 -7.06 -4.69 -16.38
C ILE A 15 -6.65 -4.17 -14.99
N GLY A 16 -5.76 -4.87 -14.28
CA GLY A 16 -5.26 -4.43 -12.98
C GLY A 16 -4.59 -3.06 -13.04
N PHE A 17 -3.78 -2.82 -14.08
CA PHE A 17 -3.13 -1.53 -14.31
C PHE A 17 -4.14 -0.42 -14.63
N ALA A 18 -5.16 -0.71 -15.45
CA ALA A 18 -6.21 0.24 -15.77
C ALA A 18 -7.01 0.64 -14.51
N ILE A 19 -7.35 -0.33 -13.65
CA ILE A 19 -8.02 -0.07 -12.37
C ILE A 19 -7.15 0.81 -11.46
N LEU A 20 -5.85 0.50 -11.37
CA LEU A 20 -4.91 1.31 -10.58
C LEU A 20 -4.84 2.75 -11.09
N LEU A 21 -4.74 2.94 -12.41
CA LEU A 21 -4.73 4.26 -13.03
C LEU A 21 -6.05 5.02 -12.79
N LEU A 22 -7.18 4.33 -12.83
CA LEU A 22 -8.48 4.91 -12.55
C LEU A 22 -8.55 5.43 -11.12
N PHE A 23 -8.15 4.63 -10.13
CA PHE A 23 -8.12 5.07 -8.72
C PHE A 23 -7.13 6.23 -8.50
N CYS A 24 -5.98 6.18 -9.14
CA CYS A 24 -5.00 7.28 -9.09
C CYS A 24 -5.58 8.57 -9.68
N ALA A 25 -6.25 8.48 -10.83
CA ALA A 25 -6.90 9.62 -11.47
C ALA A 25 -8.03 10.19 -10.58
N ILE A 26 -8.88 9.33 -10.00
CA ILE A 26 -9.93 9.76 -9.05
C ILE A 26 -9.31 10.49 -7.85
N ALA A 27 -8.24 9.95 -7.26
CA ALA A 27 -7.58 10.56 -6.11
C ALA A 27 -6.97 11.93 -6.43
N ILE A 28 -6.38 12.09 -7.62
CA ILE A 28 -5.78 13.36 -8.06
C ILE A 28 -6.87 14.38 -8.41
N LEU A 29 -7.90 13.93 -9.15
CA LEU A 29 -8.98 14.79 -9.64
C LEU A 29 -10.10 15.00 -8.63
N ALA A 30 -10.05 14.41 -7.45
CA ALA A 30 -11.08 14.52 -6.42
C ALA A 30 -11.52 15.98 -6.15
N PRO A 31 -10.64 17.00 -6.06
CA PRO A 31 -11.06 18.38 -5.86
C PRO A 31 -11.85 18.98 -7.04
N LEU A 32 -11.65 18.46 -8.26
CA LEU A 32 -12.36 18.91 -9.46
C LEU A 32 -13.67 18.15 -9.68
N LEU A 33 -13.71 16.88 -9.25
CA LEU A 33 -14.87 16.01 -9.42
C LEU A 33 -15.88 16.14 -8.29
N SER A 34 -15.47 16.66 -7.14
CA SER A 34 -16.32 16.81 -5.97
C SER A 34 -17.25 18.01 -6.12
N PRO A 35 -18.59 17.80 -6.10
CA PRO A 35 -19.53 18.91 -6.19
C PRO A 35 -19.56 19.79 -4.93
N TYR A 36 -19.21 19.21 -3.77
CA TYR A 36 -19.23 19.88 -2.48
C TYR A 36 -17.92 19.69 -1.72
N ASP A 37 -17.64 20.60 -0.78
CA ASP A 37 -16.59 20.37 0.22
C ASP A 37 -17.00 19.18 1.11
N PRO A 38 -16.12 18.17 1.33
CA PRO A 38 -16.44 16.96 2.08
C PRO A 38 -16.76 17.19 3.57
N ASN A 39 -16.45 18.37 4.10
CA ASN A 39 -16.64 18.70 5.51
C ASN A 39 -17.85 19.62 5.76
N VAL A 40 -18.40 20.23 4.73
CA VAL A 40 -19.58 21.10 4.88
C VAL A 40 -20.79 20.28 5.30
N GLN A 41 -21.42 20.71 6.39
CA GLN A 41 -22.61 20.09 6.96
C GLN A 41 -23.86 20.86 6.52
N ASN A 42 -24.89 20.13 6.11
CA ASN A 42 -26.19 20.69 5.77
C ASN A 42 -27.27 20.10 6.67
N THR A 43 -27.68 20.85 7.68
CA THR A 43 -28.69 20.39 8.65
C THR A 43 -30.05 20.14 8.03
N ASN A 44 -30.35 20.71 6.85
CA ASN A 44 -31.59 20.50 6.11
C ASN A 44 -31.57 19.24 5.21
N ALA A 45 -30.41 18.58 5.11
CA ALA A 45 -30.18 17.45 4.23
C ALA A 45 -29.53 16.26 4.99
N ILE A 46 -30.03 15.98 6.18
CA ILE A 46 -29.51 14.88 7.02
C ILE A 46 -30.11 13.55 6.55
N LEU A 47 -29.24 12.53 6.37
CA LEU A 47 -29.62 11.15 5.99
C LEU A 47 -30.52 11.10 4.73
N LEU A 48 -30.27 11.96 3.76
CA LEU A 48 -30.92 11.84 2.46
C LEU A 48 -30.50 10.54 1.80
N PRO A 49 -31.46 9.78 1.25
CA PRO A 49 -31.14 8.59 0.50
C PRO A 49 -30.44 8.92 -0.83
N PRO A 50 -29.76 7.93 -1.47
CA PRO A 50 -29.18 8.10 -2.80
C PRO A 50 -30.22 8.54 -3.84
N ALA A 51 -29.75 9.21 -4.89
CA ALA A 51 -30.59 9.78 -5.94
C ALA A 51 -31.49 8.75 -6.68
N TRP A 52 -31.16 7.47 -6.64
CA TRP A 52 -31.94 6.39 -7.25
C TRP A 52 -33.01 5.79 -6.32
N GLU A 53 -33.11 6.27 -5.10
CA GLU A 53 -34.17 5.87 -4.16
C GLU A 53 -35.29 6.90 -4.09
N GLY A 54 -36.48 6.46 -3.66
CA GLY A 54 -37.59 7.37 -3.36
C GLY A 54 -37.17 8.41 -2.32
N ASN A 55 -37.47 9.67 -2.56
CA ASN A 55 -37.03 10.84 -1.75
C ASN A 55 -35.52 11.17 -1.85
N GLY A 56 -34.75 10.52 -2.75
CA GLY A 56 -33.37 10.93 -3.06
C GLY A 56 -33.31 12.25 -3.82
N SER A 57 -32.15 12.90 -3.79
CA SER A 57 -31.91 14.15 -4.49
C SER A 57 -30.75 14.02 -5.48
N ILE A 58 -30.94 14.53 -6.72
CA ILE A 58 -29.88 14.56 -7.73
C ILE A 58 -28.71 15.46 -7.28
N SER A 59 -28.94 16.42 -6.39
CA SER A 59 -27.89 17.24 -5.80
C SER A 59 -26.94 16.45 -4.90
N HIS A 60 -27.39 15.31 -4.35
CA HIS A 60 -26.59 14.40 -3.53
C HIS A 60 -26.68 12.98 -4.08
N ILE A 61 -25.90 12.69 -5.12
CA ILE A 61 -25.99 11.45 -5.91
C ILE A 61 -25.94 10.19 -5.01
N PHE A 62 -25.04 10.14 -4.02
CA PHE A 62 -24.91 9.03 -3.06
C PHE A 62 -25.61 9.33 -1.73
N GLY A 63 -26.45 10.35 -1.69
CA GLY A 63 -27.10 10.79 -0.47
C GLY A 63 -26.17 11.54 0.48
N THR A 64 -26.62 11.71 1.74
CA THR A 64 -25.88 12.41 2.78
C THR A 64 -25.75 11.58 4.04
N ASP A 65 -24.74 11.88 4.86
CA ASP A 65 -24.52 11.20 6.13
C ASP A 65 -25.34 11.81 7.29
N SER A 66 -25.12 11.28 8.51
CA SER A 66 -25.81 11.75 9.72
C SER A 66 -25.55 13.21 10.10
N LEU A 67 -24.59 13.85 9.47
CA LEU A 67 -24.27 15.28 9.65
C LEU A 67 -24.68 16.11 8.43
N GLY A 68 -25.40 15.52 7.47
CA GLY A 68 -25.81 16.19 6.24
C GLY A 68 -24.67 16.44 5.25
N ARG A 69 -23.52 15.74 5.38
CA ARG A 69 -22.39 15.88 4.45
C ARG A 69 -22.58 14.98 3.24
N ASP A 70 -22.18 15.45 2.06
CA ASP A 70 -22.32 14.71 0.81
C ASP A 70 -21.42 13.46 0.77
N VAL A 71 -22.04 12.28 0.65
CA VAL A 71 -21.31 10.99 0.68
C VAL A 71 -20.44 10.84 -0.55
N PHE A 72 -20.86 11.30 -1.73
CA PHE A 72 -20.07 11.22 -2.96
C PHE A 72 -18.78 12.03 -2.86
N SER A 73 -18.87 13.29 -2.43
CA SER A 73 -17.71 14.16 -2.20
C SER A 73 -16.75 13.57 -1.17
N ARG A 74 -17.29 13.03 -0.07
CA ARG A 74 -16.48 12.35 0.96
C ARG A 74 -15.78 11.11 0.45
N THR A 75 -16.41 10.33 -0.43
CA THR A 75 -15.80 9.15 -1.04
C THR A 75 -14.62 9.54 -1.94
N LEU A 76 -14.78 10.59 -2.76
CA LEU A 76 -13.71 11.10 -3.60
C LEU A 76 -12.51 11.60 -2.78
N TYR A 77 -12.75 12.41 -1.76
CA TYR A 77 -11.66 12.89 -0.89
C TYR A 77 -11.06 11.78 -0.02
N GLY A 78 -11.88 10.81 0.42
CA GLY A 78 -11.42 9.61 1.11
C GLY A 78 -10.47 8.77 0.27
N SER A 79 -10.74 8.62 -1.03
CA SER A 79 -9.84 7.92 -1.96
C SER A 79 -8.46 8.60 -2.04
N ARG A 80 -8.42 9.94 -2.06
CA ARG A 80 -7.18 10.73 -2.05
C ARG A 80 -6.36 10.49 -0.77
N ALA A 81 -7.03 10.53 0.38
CA ALA A 81 -6.38 10.30 1.67
C ALA A 81 -5.82 8.87 1.75
N THR A 82 -6.62 7.87 1.37
CA THR A 82 -6.23 6.46 1.37
C THR A 82 -5.08 6.19 0.41
N PHE A 83 -5.18 6.66 -0.84
CA PHE A 83 -4.15 6.43 -1.84
C PHE A 83 -2.84 7.13 -1.48
N GLY A 84 -2.91 8.39 -1.06
CA GLY A 84 -1.74 9.15 -0.62
C GLY A 84 -1.02 8.52 0.56
N SER A 85 -1.77 8.12 1.60
CA SER A 85 -1.20 7.44 2.75
C SER A 85 -0.59 6.10 2.38
N SER A 86 -1.26 5.28 1.55
CA SER A 86 -0.75 3.97 1.12
C SER A 86 0.57 4.09 0.35
N VAL A 87 0.67 5.03 -0.59
CA VAL A 87 1.91 5.28 -1.34
C VAL A 87 3.04 5.70 -0.40
N PHE A 88 2.77 6.62 0.53
CA PHE A 88 3.75 7.07 1.52
C PHE A 88 4.25 5.91 2.39
N LEU A 89 3.35 5.07 2.91
CA LEU A 89 3.69 3.91 3.73
C LEU A 89 4.58 2.91 2.98
N VAL A 90 4.20 2.58 1.74
CA VAL A 90 4.93 1.62 0.91
C VAL A 90 6.33 2.14 0.58
N ILE A 91 6.49 3.42 0.23
CA ILE A 91 7.79 4.02 -0.05
C ILE A 91 8.71 3.91 1.17
N ILE A 92 8.22 4.24 2.37
CA ILE A 92 9.03 4.16 3.59
C ILE A 92 9.42 2.71 3.89
N ALA A 93 8.43 1.80 3.92
CA ALA A 93 8.66 0.39 4.22
C ALA A 93 9.61 -0.27 3.20
N LEU A 94 9.45 0.05 1.91
CA LEU A 94 10.30 -0.43 0.84
C LEU A 94 11.74 0.12 0.97
N THR A 95 11.90 1.40 1.24
CA THR A 95 13.22 2.03 1.39
C THR A 95 14.01 1.38 2.52
N ILE A 96 13.37 1.22 3.69
CA ILE A 96 13.97 0.53 4.84
C ILE A 96 14.23 -0.94 4.51
N GLY A 97 13.26 -1.61 3.89
CA GLY A 97 13.35 -3.02 3.48
C GLY A 97 14.49 -3.28 2.51
N VAL A 98 14.65 -2.41 1.49
CA VAL A 98 15.76 -2.50 0.52
C VAL A 98 17.11 -2.28 1.22
N ALA A 99 17.24 -1.25 2.05
CA ALA A 99 18.48 -0.98 2.75
C ALA A 99 18.89 -2.15 3.65
N LEU A 100 18.01 -2.60 4.54
CA LEU A 100 18.28 -3.68 5.47
C LEU A 100 18.42 -5.03 4.77
N GLY A 101 17.56 -5.34 3.79
CA GLY A 101 17.59 -6.60 3.04
C GLY A 101 18.86 -6.74 2.21
N THR A 102 19.33 -5.65 1.59
CA THR A 102 20.60 -5.63 0.85
C THR A 102 21.79 -5.81 1.78
N LEU A 103 21.84 -5.06 2.88
CA LEU A 103 22.92 -5.20 3.87
C LEU A 103 22.97 -6.63 4.44
N ALA A 104 21.82 -7.22 4.75
CA ALA A 104 21.70 -8.58 5.23
C ALA A 104 22.16 -9.61 4.17
N GLY A 105 21.71 -9.44 2.93
CA GLY A 105 21.99 -10.35 1.82
C GLY A 105 23.44 -10.30 1.36
N MET A 106 24.14 -9.18 1.55
CA MET A 106 25.57 -9.04 1.23
C MET A 106 26.49 -9.66 2.29
N ASN A 107 26.05 -9.73 3.54
CA ASN A 107 26.83 -10.34 4.62
C ASN A 107 26.85 -11.86 4.52
N LYS A 108 27.93 -12.46 5.00
CA LYS A 108 28.11 -13.93 5.08
C LYS A 108 28.24 -14.36 6.54
N GLY A 109 27.93 -15.65 6.80
CA GLY A 109 28.20 -16.30 8.08
C GLY A 109 27.12 -16.09 9.13
N ILE A 110 27.47 -16.18 10.40
CA ILE A 110 26.55 -16.26 11.55
C ILE A 110 25.60 -15.03 11.63
N LYS A 111 26.10 -13.84 11.31
CA LYS A 111 25.29 -12.60 11.35
C LYS A 111 24.10 -12.64 10.38
N SER A 112 24.33 -13.17 9.17
CA SER A 112 23.27 -13.33 8.17
C SER A 112 22.27 -14.41 8.59
N SER A 113 22.75 -15.51 9.18
CA SER A 113 21.89 -16.59 9.68
C SER A 113 21.00 -16.12 10.84
N VAL A 114 21.56 -15.41 11.81
CA VAL A 114 20.80 -14.87 12.95
C VAL A 114 19.73 -13.88 12.48
N LEU A 115 20.07 -13.00 11.54
CA LEU A 115 19.10 -12.03 11.00
C LEU A 115 17.96 -12.74 10.26
N ASN A 116 18.26 -13.78 9.47
CA ASN A 116 17.23 -14.59 8.82
C ASN A 116 16.28 -15.24 9.82
N HIS A 117 16.81 -15.90 10.84
CA HIS A 117 15.96 -16.51 11.85
C HIS A 117 15.09 -15.51 12.59
N LEU A 118 15.60 -14.30 12.84
CA LEU A 118 14.80 -13.22 13.41
C LEU A 118 13.67 -12.77 12.46
N LEU A 119 13.98 -12.61 11.17
CA LEU A 119 12.98 -12.24 10.16
C LEU A 119 11.92 -13.33 10.01
N ASP A 120 12.33 -14.61 9.94
CA ASP A 120 11.43 -15.75 9.85
C ASP A 120 10.49 -15.82 11.08
N SER A 121 11.05 -15.57 12.27
CA SER A 121 10.26 -15.51 13.51
C SER A 121 9.25 -14.38 13.52
N LEU A 122 9.62 -13.20 13.02
CA LEU A 122 8.70 -12.07 12.88
C LEU A 122 7.61 -12.34 11.84
N MET A 123 7.95 -13.03 10.74
CA MET A 123 6.99 -13.39 9.69
C MET A 123 6.05 -14.53 10.10
N ALA A 124 6.39 -15.32 11.13
CA ALA A 124 5.48 -16.32 11.69
C ALA A 124 4.25 -15.71 12.37
N VAL A 125 4.35 -14.43 12.79
CA VAL A 125 3.22 -13.69 13.35
C VAL A 125 2.45 -12.99 12.22
N PRO A 126 1.11 -13.13 12.14
CA PRO A 126 0.31 -12.41 11.15
C PRO A 126 0.56 -10.90 11.24
N THR A 127 0.87 -10.27 10.10
CA THR A 127 1.20 -8.83 10.01
C THR A 127 0.14 -7.94 10.68
N LEU A 128 -1.13 -8.31 10.56
CA LEU A 128 -2.22 -7.58 11.22
C LEU A 128 -2.12 -7.63 12.75
N LEU A 129 -1.70 -8.75 13.34
CA LEU A 129 -1.50 -8.84 14.79
C LEU A 129 -0.38 -7.92 15.25
N ILE A 130 0.73 -7.89 14.52
CA ILE A 130 1.84 -6.97 14.80
C ILE A 130 1.34 -5.51 14.75
N ALA A 131 0.60 -5.14 13.71
CA ALA A 131 0.06 -3.80 13.58
C ALA A 131 -0.88 -3.43 14.73
N ILE A 132 -1.77 -4.34 15.16
CA ILE A 132 -2.68 -4.10 16.28
C ILE A 132 -1.91 -3.92 17.59
N ILE A 133 -0.90 -4.75 17.84
CA ILE A 133 -0.06 -4.62 19.06
C ILE A 133 0.65 -3.26 19.07
N ILE A 134 1.20 -2.84 17.93
CA ILE A 134 1.90 -1.55 17.83
C ILE A 134 0.92 -0.39 18.06
N VAL A 135 -0.30 -0.44 17.49
CA VAL A 135 -1.32 0.58 17.72
C VAL A 135 -1.76 0.60 19.18
N ALA A 136 -1.85 -0.57 19.84
CA ALA A 136 -2.18 -0.64 21.27
C ALA A 136 -1.12 0.04 22.16
N ILE A 137 0.15 -0.03 21.75
CA ILE A 137 1.27 0.60 22.46
C ILE A 137 1.37 2.11 22.16
N LEU A 138 1.27 2.49 20.88
CA LEU A 138 1.42 3.88 20.44
C LEU A 138 0.17 4.73 20.66
N GLY A 139 -0.96 4.09 20.92
CA GLY A 139 -2.26 4.74 21.01
C GLY A 139 -2.97 4.83 19.65
N THR A 140 -4.26 5.20 19.70
CA THR A 140 -5.11 5.38 18.52
C THR A 140 -4.77 6.68 17.78
N GLY A 141 -4.95 6.70 16.48
CA GLY A 141 -4.76 7.87 15.63
C GLY A 141 -4.21 7.51 14.25
N LEU A 142 -4.47 8.37 13.27
CA LEU A 142 -4.08 8.12 11.88
C LEU A 142 -2.56 7.90 11.76
N TRP A 143 -1.76 8.78 12.33
CA TRP A 143 -0.30 8.70 12.29
C TRP A 143 0.25 7.45 12.98
N ASN A 144 -0.27 7.11 14.16
CA ASN A 144 0.15 5.92 14.90
C ASN A 144 -0.19 4.65 14.13
N SER A 145 -1.39 4.58 13.54
CA SER A 145 -1.80 3.46 12.67
C SER A 145 -0.92 3.35 11.44
N MET A 146 -0.56 4.47 10.82
CA MET A 146 0.36 4.49 9.67
C MET A 146 1.73 3.91 10.05
N TRP A 147 2.34 4.36 11.14
CA TRP A 147 3.62 3.84 11.61
C TRP A 147 3.54 2.36 12.01
N ALA A 148 2.44 1.94 12.62
CA ALA A 148 2.22 0.54 12.95
C ALA A 148 2.23 -0.36 11.70
N ILE A 149 1.59 0.08 10.61
CA ILE A 149 1.58 -0.64 9.33
C ILE A 149 2.98 -0.66 8.70
N VAL A 150 3.70 0.47 8.69
CA VAL A 150 5.09 0.52 8.18
C VAL A 150 5.96 -0.49 8.92
N LEU A 151 5.96 -0.44 10.26
CA LEU A 151 6.78 -1.33 11.08
C LEU A 151 6.42 -2.82 10.87
N ALA A 152 5.13 -3.13 10.71
CA ALA A 152 4.66 -4.49 10.45
C ALA A 152 5.02 -5.00 9.04
N LEU A 153 5.20 -4.11 8.05
CA LEU A 153 5.56 -4.47 6.68
C LEU A 153 7.08 -4.61 6.46
N ILE A 154 7.91 -3.92 7.25
CA ILE A 154 9.37 -3.94 7.10
C ILE A 154 9.95 -5.36 7.00
N PRO A 155 9.64 -6.31 7.91
CA PRO A 155 10.21 -7.66 7.85
C PRO A 155 9.95 -8.36 6.52
N GLN A 156 8.74 -8.19 5.96
CA GLN A 156 8.36 -8.78 4.69
C GLN A 156 9.20 -8.25 3.52
N PHE A 157 9.41 -6.93 3.44
CA PHE A 157 10.26 -6.34 2.41
C PHE A 157 11.73 -6.73 2.58
N VAL A 158 12.24 -6.73 3.82
CA VAL A 158 13.62 -7.17 4.13
C VAL A 158 13.85 -8.60 3.66
N HIS A 159 12.92 -9.51 3.98
CA HIS A 159 13.03 -10.92 3.58
C HIS A 159 13.01 -11.10 2.06
N GLN A 160 12.11 -10.42 1.35
CA GLN A 160 12.05 -10.48 -0.11
C GLN A 160 13.33 -9.98 -0.78
N ILE A 161 13.84 -8.84 -0.35
CA ILE A 161 15.10 -8.27 -0.89
C ILE A 161 16.29 -9.14 -0.54
N TYR A 162 16.36 -9.66 0.68
CA TYR A 162 17.38 -10.62 1.07
C TYR A 162 17.41 -11.84 0.15
N ALA A 163 16.25 -12.45 -0.13
CA ALA A 163 16.15 -13.60 -1.02
C ALA A 163 16.60 -13.27 -2.46
N VAL A 164 16.24 -12.09 -2.98
CA VAL A 164 16.70 -11.63 -4.30
C VAL A 164 18.21 -11.46 -4.34
N VAL A 165 18.82 -10.82 -3.34
CA VAL A 165 20.27 -10.61 -3.26
C VAL A 165 21.01 -11.93 -3.19
N GLN A 166 20.54 -12.87 -2.39
CA GLN A 166 21.15 -14.22 -2.29
C GLN A 166 21.07 -14.97 -3.61
N LYS A 167 19.91 -14.95 -4.29
CA LYS A 167 19.73 -15.58 -5.59
C LYS A 167 20.66 -14.98 -6.65
N THR A 168 20.72 -13.66 -6.75
CA THR A 168 21.59 -12.96 -7.70
C THR A 168 23.05 -13.30 -7.49
N ARG A 169 23.46 -13.36 -6.23
CA ARG A 169 24.83 -13.74 -5.85
C ARG A 169 25.16 -15.19 -6.21
N ALA A 170 24.24 -16.12 -5.97
CA ALA A 170 24.43 -17.52 -6.35
C ALA A 170 24.59 -17.67 -7.88
N LEU A 171 23.76 -16.97 -8.67
CA LEU A 171 23.88 -16.97 -10.14
C LEU A 171 25.18 -16.35 -10.62
N ALA A 172 25.65 -15.25 -10.00
CA ALA A 172 26.92 -14.64 -10.35
C ALA A 172 28.12 -15.59 -10.06
N LEU A 173 28.08 -16.34 -8.96
CA LEU A 173 29.09 -17.32 -8.63
C LEU A 173 29.07 -18.50 -9.62
N GLN A 174 27.88 -18.98 -10.02
CA GLN A 174 27.74 -20.04 -11.03
C GLN A 174 28.29 -19.58 -12.39
N ALA A 175 27.97 -18.38 -12.84
CA ALA A 175 28.49 -17.81 -14.10
C ALA A 175 30.02 -17.74 -14.05
N PHE A 176 30.61 -17.29 -12.96
CA PHE A 176 32.08 -17.23 -12.80
C PHE A 176 32.77 -18.60 -12.80
N VAL A 177 32.09 -19.62 -12.26
CA VAL A 177 32.66 -21.00 -12.20
C VAL A 177 32.52 -21.71 -13.56
N LEU A 178 31.45 -21.44 -14.31
CA LEU A 178 31.16 -22.08 -15.60
C LEU A 178 31.89 -21.43 -16.77
N ASP A 179 32.31 -20.16 -16.64
CA ASP A 179 33.03 -19.43 -17.68
C ASP A 179 34.35 -18.87 -17.10
N PRO A 180 35.34 -19.77 -16.78
CA PRO A 180 36.60 -19.35 -16.19
C PRO A 180 37.57 -18.67 -17.19
N ILE A 181 37.14 -18.38 -18.43
CA ILE A 181 38.00 -17.84 -19.48
C ILE A 181 37.41 -16.48 -19.94
N ILE A 182 37.65 -15.44 -19.18
CA ILE A 182 37.81 -14.05 -19.65
C ILE A 182 38.89 -13.39 -18.78
#